data_b7713267e37d9030e46ac6b243b62e31
#
_entry.id   b7713267e37d9030e46ac6b243b62e31
#
_cell.length_a   1.000
_cell.length_b   1.000
_cell.length_c   1.000
_cell.angle_alpha   90.00
_cell.angle_beta   90.00
_cell.angle_gamma   90.00
#
_symmetry.space_group_name_H-M   'P 1'
#
loop_
_entity.id
_entity.type
_entity.pdbx_description
1 polymer ?
#
loop_
_entity_poly.entity_id
_entity_poly.type
_entity_poly.pdbx_seq_one_letter_code
_entity_poly.pdbx_strand_id
1 'polypeptide(L)'
;MKKLLNRWFCYALVLLCSTMYAQPCTFNDVIERTIYSSYKKYNADLDMLAVLNYKKTDFYGFIGVNRKRLRITFTSIKKSEENKDVYEVEGFSSVMNKNKRTFKGTFSLQSHYKFTEPTFEEPLKNGDIEGFSTFSYQLTEDEKLSATGVFKGEMLVLWSKEANKKPIYSNIFFYTDGERNYQFFGTWTSYKTKKTSVASWGVYRIPCSDDFDEGVGDFIPAPKYWQYGWEEFRY
;
A
#
# COMPACT_ATOMS: atom_id res chain seq x y z
N MET A 1 -37.61 -50.84 1.81
CA MET A 1 -36.32 -50.32 2.39
C MET A 1 -35.37 -49.58 1.42
N LYS A 2 -35.63 -49.49 0.13
CA LYS A 2 -34.74 -48.78 -0.85
C LYS A 2 -35.04 -47.29 -1.06
N LYS A 3 -36.10 -46.69 -0.51
CA LYS A 3 -36.45 -45.28 -0.70
C LYS A 3 -35.99 -44.35 0.41
N LEU A 4 -35.48 -44.86 1.54
CA LEU A 4 -34.95 -44.03 2.65
C LEU A 4 -33.46 -43.68 2.49
N LEU A 5 -32.67 -44.49 1.78
CA LEU A 5 -31.23 -44.23 1.61
C LEU A 5 -30.90 -43.06 0.72
N ASN A 6 -31.79 -42.73 -0.26
CA ASN A 6 -31.54 -41.63 -1.20
C ASN A 6 -31.79 -40.21 -0.62
N ARG A 7 -32.54 -40.09 0.47
CA ARG A 7 -32.84 -38.78 1.09
C ARG A 7 -31.68 -38.29 2.01
N TRP A 8 -30.93 -39.19 2.56
CA TRP A 8 -29.77 -38.85 3.43
C TRP A 8 -28.53 -38.44 2.64
N PHE A 9 -28.38 -38.93 1.39
CA PHE A 9 -27.25 -38.56 0.52
C PHE A 9 -27.39 -37.13 -0.03
N CYS A 10 -28.60 -36.63 -0.23
CA CYS A 10 -28.82 -35.23 -0.66
C CYS A 10 -28.54 -34.21 0.45
N TYR A 11 -28.75 -34.56 1.73
CA TYR A 11 -28.44 -33.64 2.84
C TYR A 11 -26.97 -33.58 3.17
N ALA A 12 -26.18 -34.59 2.88
CA ALA A 12 -24.71 -34.58 3.07
C ALA A 12 -23.98 -33.71 2.04
N LEU A 13 -24.54 -33.50 0.83
CA LEU A 13 -23.91 -32.66 -0.20
C LEU A 13 -24.13 -31.15 0.02
N VAL A 14 -25.15 -30.76 0.79
CA VAL A 14 -25.46 -29.34 1.06
C VAL A 14 -24.58 -28.76 2.17
N LEU A 15 -23.96 -29.58 2.99
CA LEU A 15 -23.09 -29.14 4.10
C LEU A 15 -21.62 -28.92 3.71
N LEU A 16 -21.23 -29.16 2.45
CA LEU A 16 -19.89 -28.91 1.92
C LEU A 16 -19.79 -27.59 1.12
N CYS A 17 -20.80 -26.72 1.20
CA CYS A 17 -20.63 -25.32 0.82
C CYS A 17 -19.79 -24.64 1.91
N SER A 18 -18.49 -25.00 1.96
CA SER A 18 -17.49 -24.25 2.69
C SER A 18 -17.60 -22.80 2.16
N THR A 19 -18.03 -21.89 3.01
CA THR A 19 -17.89 -20.46 2.78
C THR A 19 -16.43 -20.23 2.46
N MET A 20 -16.11 -20.07 1.18
CA MET A 20 -14.83 -19.51 0.76
C MET A 20 -14.78 -18.08 1.30
N TYR A 21 -14.35 -17.91 2.53
CA TYR A 21 -13.89 -16.61 3.00
C TYR A 21 -12.68 -16.27 2.13
N ALA A 22 -12.81 -15.25 1.32
CA ALA A 22 -11.66 -14.66 0.65
C ALA A 22 -10.62 -14.38 1.74
N GLN A 23 -9.42 -14.92 1.58
CA GLN A 23 -8.35 -14.68 2.55
C GLN A 23 -8.11 -13.16 2.62
N PRO A 24 -7.92 -12.61 3.82
CA PRO A 24 -7.61 -11.20 3.95
C PRO A 24 -6.29 -10.90 3.21
N CYS A 25 -6.28 -9.84 2.42
CA CYS A 25 -5.09 -9.38 1.70
C CYS A 25 -3.93 -9.15 2.69
N THR A 26 -2.74 -9.56 2.30
CA THR A 26 -1.50 -9.44 3.08
C THR A 26 -0.51 -8.52 2.39
N PHE A 27 0.57 -8.12 3.06
CA PHE A 27 1.62 -7.34 2.43
C PHE A 27 2.38 -8.13 1.34
N ASN A 28 2.47 -9.44 1.44
CA ASN A 28 2.99 -10.28 0.36
C ASN A 28 2.15 -10.16 -0.92
N ASP A 29 0.81 -10.13 -0.79
CA ASP A 29 -0.07 -9.89 -1.94
C ASP A 29 0.18 -8.51 -2.57
N VAL A 30 0.51 -7.50 -1.74
CA VAL A 30 0.90 -6.17 -2.25
C VAL A 30 2.17 -6.26 -3.08
N ILE A 31 3.18 -6.98 -2.59
CA ILE A 31 4.43 -7.18 -3.34
C ILE A 31 4.15 -7.91 -4.65
N GLU A 32 3.46 -9.05 -4.63
CA GLU A 32 3.14 -9.85 -5.80
C GLU A 32 2.34 -9.10 -6.87
N ARG A 33 1.40 -8.24 -6.43
CA ARG A 33 0.59 -7.42 -7.34
C ARG A 33 1.29 -6.17 -7.86
N THR A 34 2.41 -5.78 -7.27
CA THR A 34 3.17 -4.58 -7.65
C THR A 34 4.40 -4.94 -8.47
N ILE A 35 5.02 -6.07 -8.18
CA ILE A 35 6.29 -6.47 -8.77
C ILE A 35 6.06 -7.55 -9.82
N TYR A 36 6.34 -7.21 -11.08
CA TYR A 36 6.15 -8.08 -12.23
C TYR A 36 7.44 -8.76 -12.71
N SER A 37 8.58 -8.51 -12.06
CA SER A 37 9.88 -9.07 -12.41
C SER A 37 10.45 -9.92 -11.29
N SER A 38 11.27 -10.90 -11.65
CA SER A 38 12.03 -11.69 -10.68
C SER A 38 12.98 -10.80 -9.89
N TYR A 39 13.11 -11.04 -8.60
CA TYR A 39 13.95 -10.23 -7.72
C TYR A 39 14.69 -11.07 -6.68
N LYS A 40 15.74 -10.49 -6.11
CA LYS A 40 16.47 -11.08 -4.98
C LYS A 40 16.83 -10.02 -3.95
N LYS A 41 17.02 -10.45 -2.70
CA LYS A 41 17.48 -9.57 -1.62
C LYS A 41 18.80 -8.90 -2.03
N TYR A 42 18.89 -7.59 -1.74
CA TYR A 42 20.04 -6.76 -2.07
C TYR A 42 20.63 -6.17 -0.79
N ASN A 43 21.73 -6.75 -0.33
CA ASN A 43 22.42 -6.31 0.88
C ASN A 43 23.36 -5.15 0.55
N ALA A 44 22.82 -3.95 0.45
CA ALA A 44 23.57 -2.72 0.23
C ALA A 44 23.06 -1.63 1.17
N ASP A 45 23.92 -0.73 1.55
CA ASP A 45 23.56 0.48 2.30
C ASP A 45 23.11 1.55 1.32
N LEU A 46 21.79 1.69 1.13
CA LEU A 46 21.20 2.67 0.23
C LEU A 46 20.55 3.80 1.03
N ASP A 47 20.94 5.04 0.71
CA ASP A 47 20.27 6.21 1.23
C ASP A 47 18.98 6.48 0.44
N MET A 48 17.84 6.09 1.02
CA MET A 48 16.54 6.19 0.39
C MET A 48 15.88 7.57 0.49
N LEU A 49 16.56 8.58 1.08
CA LEU A 49 15.95 9.88 1.36
C LEU A 49 15.40 10.58 0.11
N ALA A 50 16.14 10.54 -0.99
CA ALA A 50 15.69 11.13 -2.26
C ALA A 50 14.46 10.41 -2.82
N VAL A 51 14.45 9.08 -2.75
CA VAL A 51 13.31 8.25 -3.16
C VAL A 51 12.08 8.61 -2.32
N LEU A 52 12.19 8.58 -0.99
CA LEU A 52 11.08 8.84 -0.07
C LEU A 52 10.53 10.27 -0.15
N ASN A 53 11.35 11.25 -0.54
CA ASN A 53 10.94 12.65 -0.69
C ASN A 53 10.35 13.00 -2.06
N TYR A 54 10.37 12.08 -3.03
CA TYR A 54 9.87 12.36 -4.38
C TYR A 54 8.37 12.64 -4.41
N LYS A 55 7.57 11.79 -3.75
CA LYS A 55 6.11 11.93 -3.66
C LYS A 55 5.68 12.11 -2.20
N LYS A 56 5.00 13.21 -1.91
CA LYS A 56 4.57 13.57 -0.55
C LYS A 56 3.06 13.77 -0.42
N THR A 57 2.34 13.85 -1.52
CA THR A 57 0.89 14.12 -1.59
C THR A 57 0.28 13.43 -2.80
N ASP A 58 -1.02 13.61 -2.98
CA ASP A 58 -1.80 13.07 -4.11
C ASP A 58 -1.81 11.54 -4.18
N PHE A 59 -1.77 10.90 -3.03
CA PHE A 59 -2.04 9.47 -2.95
C PHE A 59 -3.54 9.20 -3.08
N TYR A 60 -3.89 8.15 -3.80
CA TYR A 60 -5.19 7.52 -3.62
C TYR A 60 -5.17 6.70 -2.35
N GLY A 61 -6.21 6.81 -1.51
CA GLY A 61 -6.23 6.07 -0.26
C GLY A 61 -7.62 5.94 0.34
N PHE A 62 -7.83 4.85 1.08
CA PHE A 62 -9.06 4.61 1.81
C PHE A 62 -8.81 4.16 3.25
N ILE A 63 -9.86 4.31 4.08
CA ILE A 63 -9.92 3.80 5.45
C ILE A 63 -11.26 3.11 5.71
N GLY A 64 -11.19 1.94 6.37
CA GLY A 64 -12.33 1.16 6.83
C GLY A 64 -13.09 0.42 5.71
N VAL A 65 -14.06 -0.37 6.12
CA VAL A 65 -14.83 -1.26 5.22
C VAL A 65 -15.66 -0.50 4.17
N ASN A 66 -16.06 0.73 4.49
CA ASN A 66 -16.79 1.59 3.55
C ASN A 66 -15.86 2.33 2.57
N ARG A 67 -14.57 2.03 2.54
CA ARG A 67 -13.59 2.65 1.63
C ARG A 67 -13.65 4.19 1.65
N LYS A 68 -13.84 4.80 2.85
CA LYS A 68 -13.87 6.26 2.99
C LYS A 68 -12.57 6.86 2.47
N ARG A 69 -12.66 7.91 1.65
CA ARG A 69 -11.50 8.61 1.09
C ARG A 69 -10.56 9.03 2.20
N LEU A 70 -9.33 8.55 2.15
CA LEU A 70 -8.21 8.94 2.99
C LEU A 70 -7.22 9.73 2.15
N ARG A 71 -6.85 10.91 2.61
CA ARG A 71 -5.77 11.71 2.04
C ARG A 71 -4.63 11.76 3.04
N ILE A 72 -3.44 11.43 2.60
CA ILE A 72 -2.19 11.54 3.35
C ILE A 72 -1.31 12.57 2.67
N THR A 73 -0.70 13.44 3.45
CA THR A 73 0.30 14.39 2.97
C THR A 73 1.48 14.37 3.93
N PHE A 74 2.66 14.10 3.43
CA PHE A 74 3.91 14.21 4.16
C PHE A 74 4.46 15.63 3.98
N THR A 75 4.72 16.34 5.06
CA THR A 75 5.30 17.70 5.04
C THR A 75 6.80 17.66 5.21
N SER A 76 7.31 16.65 5.93
CA SER A 76 8.73 16.43 6.14
C SER A 76 9.05 14.94 6.16
N ILE A 77 10.14 14.55 5.50
CA ILE A 77 10.76 13.23 5.64
C ILE A 77 12.25 13.48 5.76
N LYS A 78 12.86 13.04 6.86
CA LYS A 78 14.27 13.22 7.17
C LYS A 78 14.88 11.91 7.62
N LYS A 79 16.16 11.68 7.32
CA LYS A 79 16.88 10.53 7.86
C LYS A 79 17.12 10.76 9.36
N SER A 80 16.90 9.73 10.17
CA SER A 80 17.18 9.80 11.60
C SER A 80 18.69 9.93 11.84
N GLU A 81 19.08 10.72 12.84
CA GLU A 81 20.46 10.85 13.27
C GLU A 81 20.92 9.64 14.10
N GLU A 82 20.00 8.97 14.77
CA GLU A 82 20.29 7.86 15.67
C GLU A 82 20.36 6.51 14.94
N ASN A 83 19.57 6.34 13.85
CA ASN A 83 19.50 5.07 13.13
C ASN A 83 19.39 5.32 11.62
N LYS A 84 20.41 4.87 10.88
CA LYS A 84 20.50 5.04 9.43
C LYS A 84 19.38 4.40 8.63
N ASP A 85 18.70 3.39 9.18
CA ASP A 85 17.61 2.65 8.55
C ASP A 85 16.22 3.21 8.91
N VAL A 86 16.18 4.32 9.67
CA VAL A 86 14.96 5.00 10.09
C VAL A 86 14.86 6.39 9.45
N TYR A 87 13.66 6.73 8.99
CA TYR A 87 13.31 8.04 8.46
C TYR A 87 12.17 8.61 9.30
N GLU A 88 12.39 9.78 9.87
CA GLU A 88 11.39 10.53 10.64
C GLU A 88 10.46 11.24 9.67
N VAL A 89 9.16 11.14 9.92
CA VAL A 89 8.13 11.71 9.05
C VAL A 89 7.16 12.57 9.82
N GLU A 90 6.75 13.68 9.21
CA GLU A 90 5.67 14.54 9.69
C GLU A 90 4.70 14.81 8.55
N GLY A 91 3.43 15.01 8.90
CA GLY A 91 2.41 15.27 7.91
C GLY A 91 1.02 15.43 8.51
N PHE A 92 0.03 15.23 7.66
CA PHE A 92 -1.37 15.22 8.10
C PHE A 92 -2.19 14.22 7.30
N SER A 93 -3.21 13.68 7.93
CA SER A 93 -4.28 12.88 7.34
C SER A 93 -5.57 13.71 7.22
N SER A 94 -6.44 13.30 6.30
CA SER A 94 -7.81 13.82 6.21
C SER A 94 -8.72 12.73 5.67
N VAL A 95 -9.87 12.54 6.29
CA VAL A 95 -10.87 11.56 5.85
C VAL A 95 -12.09 12.29 5.27
N MET A 96 -12.51 11.91 4.04
CA MET A 96 -13.63 12.54 3.31
C MET A 96 -13.50 14.07 3.21
N ASN A 97 -12.28 14.56 2.98
CA ASN A 97 -11.95 16.02 2.91
C ASN A 97 -12.36 16.82 4.17
N LYS A 98 -12.60 16.15 5.29
CA LYS A 98 -12.90 16.80 6.56
C LYS A 98 -11.60 17.12 7.31
N ASN A 99 -11.72 17.50 8.53
CA ASN A 99 -10.65 17.98 9.41
C ASN A 99 -9.28 17.30 9.20
N LYS A 100 -8.26 18.10 8.98
CA LYS A 100 -6.87 17.64 8.96
C LYS A 100 -6.43 17.22 10.36
N ARG A 101 -5.67 16.12 10.43
CA ARG A 101 -5.06 15.59 11.66
C ARG A 101 -3.56 15.49 11.40
N THR A 102 -2.78 16.29 12.13
CA THR A 102 -1.32 16.19 12.04
C THR A 102 -0.84 14.90 12.66
N PHE A 103 0.22 14.35 12.09
CA PHE A 103 0.91 13.19 12.64
C PHE A 103 2.43 13.37 12.60
N LYS A 104 3.10 12.61 13.46
CA LYS A 104 4.54 12.34 13.42
C LYS A 104 4.74 10.83 13.42
N GLY A 105 5.87 10.38 12.91
CA GLY A 105 6.14 8.97 12.90
C GLY A 105 7.45 8.60 12.22
N THR A 106 7.55 7.34 11.83
CA THR A 106 8.75 6.79 11.21
C THR A 106 8.44 5.85 10.07
N PHE A 107 9.36 5.80 9.11
CA PHE A 107 9.54 4.68 8.19
C PHE A 107 10.82 3.96 8.59
N SER A 108 10.73 2.65 8.85
CA SER A 108 11.88 1.82 9.24
C SER A 108 12.16 0.80 8.15
N LEU A 109 13.32 0.90 7.54
CA LEU A 109 13.74 0.02 6.45
C LEU A 109 13.75 -1.45 6.92
N GLN A 110 13.16 -2.32 6.11
CA GLN A 110 13.15 -3.76 6.34
C GLN A 110 14.10 -4.49 5.39
N SER A 111 14.00 -4.21 4.11
CA SER A 111 14.87 -4.85 3.12
C SER A 111 14.94 -4.04 1.82
N HIS A 112 16.06 -4.17 1.13
CA HIS A 112 16.17 -3.83 -0.27
C HIS A 112 16.14 -5.11 -1.12
N TYR A 113 15.56 -4.99 -2.31
CA TYR A 113 15.52 -6.02 -3.33
C TYR A 113 15.96 -5.42 -4.66
N LYS A 114 16.69 -6.18 -5.46
CA LYS A 114 17.00 -5.81 -6.85
C LYS A 114 16.39 -6.80 -7.82
N PHE A 115 15.97 -6.30 -8.97
CA PHE A 115 15.52 -7.16 -10.05
C PHE A 115 16.67 -7.97 -10.61
N THR A 116 16.37 -9.21 -11.03
CA THR A 116 17.37 -10.13 -11.60
C THR A 116 17.33 -10.15 -13.12
N GLU A 117 16.26 -9.59 -13.70
CA GLU A 117 16.05 -9.44 -15.12
C GLU A 117 15.71 -7.99 -15.44
N PRO A 118 16.02 -7.48 -16.63
CA PRO A 118 15.59 -6.15 -17.04
C PRO A 118 14.06 -6.04 -16.95
N THR A 119 13.58 -4.92 -16.46
CA THR A 119 12.14 -4.65 -16.36
C THR A 119 11.53 -4.17 -17.68
N PHE A 120 12.40 -3.76 -18.61
CA PHE A 120 12.06 -3.34 -19.98
C PHE A 120 12.90 -4.10 -21.01
N GLU A 121 12.50 -4.02 -22.29
CA GLU A 121 13.20 -4.64 -23.43
C GLU A 121 14.65 -4.12 -23.57
N GLU A 122 14.92 -2.89 -23.14
CA GLU A 122 16.27 -2.33 -23.18
C GLU A 122 17.07 -2.76 -21.93
N PRO A 123 18.26 -3.32 -22.13
CA PRO A 123 19.13 -3.69 -21.03
C PRO A 123 19.59 -2.43 -20.27
N LEU A 124 19.61 -2.53 -18.95
CA LEU A 124 20.22 -1.51 -18.09
C LEU A 124 21.69 -1.26 -18.51
N LYS A 125 22.14 -0.01 -18.43
CA LYS A 125 23.55 0.31 -18.61
C LYS A 125 24.39 -0.44 -17.58
N ASN A 126 25.62 -0.76 -17.95
CA ASN A 126 26.52 -1.53 -17.07
C ASN A 126 26.68 -0.85 -15.71
N GLY A 127 26.28 -1.56 -14.66
CA GLY A 127 26.34 -1.08 -13.28
C GLY A 127 25.08 -0.38 -12.76
N ASP A 128 24.07 -0.14 -13.62
CA ASP A 128 22.78 0.37 -13.19
C ASP A 128 21.92 -0.76 -12.56
N ILE A 129 21.10 -0.40 -11.61
CA ILE A 129 20.28 -1.34 -10.84
C ILE A 129 18.87 -0.76 -10.68
N GLU A 130 17.90 -1.62 -10.83
CA GLU A 130 16.49 -1.35 -10.50
C GLU A 130 16.03 -2.28 -9.38
N GLY A 131 15.06 -1.82 -8.58
CA GLY A 131 14.56 -2.60 -7.48
C GLY A 131 13.48 -1.92 -6.67
N PHE A 132 13.21 -2.50 -5.53
CA PHE A 132 12.29 -1.94 -4.56
C PHE A 132 12.81 -2.10 -3.14
N SER A 133 12.25 -1.29 -2.24
CA SER A 133 12.53 -1.39 -0.81
C SER A 133 11.23 -1.49 -0.03
N THR A 134 11.28 -2.26 1.05
CA THR A 134 10.17 -2.40 1.98
C THR A 134 10.50 -1.74 3.31
N PHE A 135 9.49 -1.10 3.90
CA PHE A 135 9.59 -0.44 5.21
C PHE A 135 8.38 -0.83 6.06
N SER A 136 8.57 -0.91 7.36
CA SER A 136 7.46 -0.75 8.29
C SER A 136 7.23 0.74 8.56
N TYR A 137 6.00 1.13 8.84
CA TYR A 137 5.68 2.51 9.22
C TYR A 137 4.78 2.58 10.45
N GLN A 138 4.94 3.66 11.20
CA GLN A 138 4.02 4.05 12.24
C GLN A 138 3.84 5.58 12.20
N LEU A 139 2.58 6.04 12.04
CA LEU A 139 2.23 7.46 12.04
C LEU A 139 1.25 7.71 13.17
N THR A 140 1.63 8.56 14.10
CA THR A 140 0.92 8.84 15.35
C THR A 140 0.26 10.22 15.24
N GLU A 141 -1.07 10.26 15.19
CA GLU A 141 -1.83 11.52 15.16
C GLU A 141 -1.87 12.17 16.56
N ASP A 142 -2.16 13.46 16.61
CA ASP A 142 -2.28 14.18 17.88
C ASP A 142 -3.46 13.66 18.71
N GLU A 143 -3.17 13.01 19.84
CA GLU A 143 -4.16 12.40 20.72
C GLU A 143 -5.12 13.42 21.36
N LYS A 144 -4.73 14.70 21.44
CA LYS A 144 -5.58 15.77 21.97
C LYS A 144 -6.74 16.13 21.03
N LEU A 145 -6.64 15.74 19.77
CA LEU A 145 -7.68 15.99 18.78
C LEU A 145 -8.71 14.84 18.75
N SER A 146 -9.93 15.17 18.39
CA SER A 146 -10.99 14.16 18.24
C SER A 146 -10.81 13.34 16.95
N ALA A 147 -11.23 12.08 16.97
CA ALA A 147 -11.16 11.15 15.85
C ALA A 147 -9.73 10.99 15.31
N THR A 148 -8.79 10.78 16.22
CA THR A 148 -7.37 10.52 15.96
C THR A 148 -6.97 9.13 16.42
N GLY A 149 -5.82 8.66 15.93
CA GLY A 149 -5.31 7.33 16.19
C GLY A 149 -3.89 7.13 15.67
N VAL A 150 -3.53 5.88 15.43
CA VAL A 150 -2.23 5.48 14.93
C VAL A 150 -2.42 4.70 13.65
N PHE A 151 -1.75 5.12 12.58
CA PHE A 151 -1.55 4.30 11.38
C PHE A 151 -0.31 3.43 11.59
N LYS A 152 -0.41 2.15 11.26
CA LYS A 152 0.70 1.19 11.34
C LYS A 152 0.59 0.16 10.23
N GLY A 153 1.71 -0.17 9.61
CA GLY A 153 1.73 -1.15 8.53
C GLY A 153 3.09 -1.24 7.84
N GLU A 154 3.03 -1.63 6.59
CA GLU A 154 4.18 -1.81 5.73
C GLU A 154 4.01 -1.03 4.43
N MET A 155 5.12 -0.63 3.83
CA MET A 155 5.13 0.05 2.55
C MET A 155 6.21 -0.51 1.63
N LEU A 156 5.96 -0.36 0.34
CA LEU A 156 6.88 -0.68 -0.75
C LEU A 156 7.09 0.56 -1.60
N VAL A 157 8.32 0.80 -2.04
CA VAL A 157 8.66 1.86 -2.99
C VAL A 157 9.67 1.34 -4.02
N LEU A 158 9.41 1.66 -5.30
CA LEU A 158 10.28 1.35 -6.43
C LEU A 158 11.36 2.42 -6.57
N TRP A 159 12.55 2.00 -6.98
CA TRP A 159 13.69 2.87 -7.21
C TRP A 159 14.59 2.34 -8.33
N SER A 160 15.32 3.25 -8.96
CA SER A 160 16.46 2.94 -9.83
C SER A 160 17.73 3.60 -9.29
N LYS A 161 18.88 3.06 -9.64
CA LYS A 161 20.19 3.56 -9.22
C LYS A 161 21.17 3.38 -10.37
N GLU A 162 21.72 4.49 -10.87
CA GLU A 162 22.86 4.46 -11.75
C GLU A 162 24.13 4.07 -10.98
N ALA A 163 25.12 3.53 -11.73
CA ALA A 163 26.41 3.19 -11.15
C ALA A 163 27.00 4.38 -10.35
N ASN A 164 27.46 4.12 -9.11
CA ASN A 164 28.06 5.11 -8.21
C ASN A 164 27.19 6.31 -7.81
N LYS A 165 25.87 6.29 -8.12
CA LYS A 165 24.92 7.32 -7.68
C LYS A 165 24.02 6.80 -6.55
N LYS A 166 23.32 7.71 -5.87
CA LYS A 166 22.26 7.38 -4.92
C LYS A 166 21.02 6.89 -5.66
N PRO A 167 20.18 6.06 -5.00
CA PRO A 167 18.91 5.65 -5.57
C PRO A 167 17.99 6.86 -5.74
N ILE A 168 17.22 6.83 -6.82
CA ILE A 168 16.16 7.80 -7.12
C ILE A 168 14.84 7.07 -7.29
N TYR A 169 13.73 7.80 -7.12
CA TYR A 169 12.41 7.29 -7.45
C TYR A 169 12.37 6.86 -8.92
N SER A 170 11.71 5.75 -9.17
CA SER A 170 11.51 5.26 -10.52
C SER A 170 10.13 4.63 -10.71
N ASN A 171 9.49 4.99 -11.81
CA ASN A 171 8.27 4.34 -12.29
C ASN A 171 8.65 3.18 -13.22
N ILE A 172 9.28 2.17 -12.67
CA ILE A 172 9.83 1.03 -13.41
C ILE A 172 8.76 0.31 -14.24
N PHE A 173 7.51 0.30 -13.77
CA PHE A 173 6.38 -0.37 -14.44
C PHE A 173 5.40 0.62 -15.09
N PHE A 174 5.85 1.82 -15.48
CA PHE A 174 5.00 2.88 -16.04
C PHE A 174 4.19 2.46 -17.28
N TYR A 175 4.71 1.53 -18.06
CA TYR A 175 4.05 1.07 -19.29
C TYR A 175 3.15 -0.17 -19.08
N THR A 176 2.97 -0.61 -17.83
CA THR A 176 2.09 -1.74 -17.51
C THR A 176 0.72 -1.24 -17.09
N ASP A 177 -0.33 -1.92 -17.53
CA ASP A 177 -1.67 -1.69 -17.01
C ASP A 177 -1.68 -1.90 -15.49
N GLY A 178 -2.22 -0.92 -14.77
CA GLY A 178 -2.29 -1.01 -13.32
C GLY A 178 -1.00 -0.67 -12.58
N GLU A 179 -0.17 0.21 -13.14
CA GLU A 179 1.02 0.77 -12.48
C GLU A 179 0.78 1.09 -11.01
N ARG A 180 1.75 0.77 -10.16
CA ARG A 180 1.72 0.97 -8.72
C ARG A 180 3.07 1.43 -8.21
N ASN A 181 3.07 2.39 -7.31
CA ASN A 181 4.25 2.75 -6.53
C ASN A 181 3.86 3.37 -5.19
N TYR A 182 4.77 3.47 -4.24
CA TYR A 182 4.47 3.91 -2.87
C TYR A 182 3.24 3.22 -2.29
N GLN A 183 3.27 1.89 -2.26
CA GLN A 183 2.15 1.10 -1.81
C GLN A 183 2.19 0.94 -0.28
N PHE A 184 1.29 1.63 0.41
CA PHE A 184 1.12 1.55 1.87
C PHE A 184 -0.05 0.65 2.20
N PHE A 185 0.19 -0.36 2.98
CA PHE A 185 -0.81 -1.31 3.45
C PHE A 185 -0.73 -1.46 4.97
N GLY A 186 -1.87 -1.33 5.65
CA GLY A 186 -1.90 -1.46 7.11
C GLY A 186 -3.24 -1.13 7.72
N THR A 187 -3.18 -0.58 8.92
CA THR A 187 -4.35 -0.31 9.74
C THR A 187 -4.26 1.07 10.39
N TRP A 188 -5.40 1.59 10.78
CA TRP A 188 -5.56 2.72 11.68
C TRP A 188 -6.32 2.29 12.93
N THR A 189 -5.78 2.59 14.10
CA THR A 189 -6.38 2.26 15.39
C THR A 189 -6.74 3.54 16.13
N SER A 190 -8.04 3.73 16.43
CA SER A 190 -8.55 4.90 17.12
C SER A 190 -8.10 4.95 18.58
N TYR A 191 -7.62 6.11 19.05
CA TYR A 191 -7.30 6.30 20.47
C TYR A 191 -8.53 6.17 21.36
N LYS A 192 -9.67 6.73 20.95
CA LYS A 192 -10.89 6.76 21.74
C LYS A 192 -11.57 5.39 21.83
N THR A 193 -11.74 4.72 20.71
CA THR A 193 -12.56 3.49 20.63
C THR A 193 -11.74 2.22 20.67
N LYS A 194 -10.41 2.31 20.51
CA LYS A 194 -9.47 1.19 20.35
C LYS A 194 -9.82 0.26 19.16
N LYS A 195 -10.80 0.64 18.35
CA LYS A 195 -11.15 -0.12 17.15
C LYS A 195 -10.11 0.10 16.06
N THR A 196 -9.76 -0.99 15.39
CA THR A 196 -8.83 -1.01 14.26
C THR A 196 -9.60 -1.12 12.95
N SER A 197 -9.17 -0.38 11.95
CA SER A 197 -9.72 -0.37 10.59
C SER A 197 -8.59 -0.51 9.59
N VAL A 198 -8.81 -1.21 8.49
CA VAL A 198 -7.86 -1.23 7.38
C VAL A 198 -7.66 0.18 6.83
N ALA A 199 -6.43 0.52 6.51
CA ALA A 199 -6.05 1.78 5.88
C ALA A 199 -4.96 1.51 4.84
N SER A 200 -5.22 1.87 3.59
CA SER A 200 -4.31 1.64 2.47
C SER A 200 -4.27 2.86 1.57
N TRP A 201 -3.10 3.17 1.05
CA TRP A 201 -2.93 4.25 0.07
C TRP A 201 -1.71 3.99 -0.81
N GLY A 202 -1.71 4.59 -1.99
CA GLY A 202 -0.62 4.43 -2.95
C GLY A 202 -0.66 5.45 -4.07
N VAL A 203 0.35 5.41 -4.90
CA VAL A 203 0.42 6.15 -6.16
C VAL A 203 -0.16 5.28 -7.26
N TYR A 204 -0.98 5.86 -8.13
CA TYR A 204 -1.75 5.25 -9.22
C TYR A 204 -2.84 4.28 -8.75
N ARG A 205 -2.53 3.27 -7.97
CA ARG A 205 -3.45 2.28 -7.44
C ARG A 205 -3.34 2.18 -5.92
N ILE A 206 -4.40 1.69 -5.29
CA ILE A 206 -4.44 1.45 -3.85
C ILE A 206 -4.23 -0.05 -3.59
N PRO A 207 -3.29 -0.45 -2.71
CA PRO A 207 -3.12 -1.86 -2.38
C PRO A 207 -4.38 -2.45 -1.74
N CYS A 208 -4.69 -3.68 -2.09
CA CYS A 208 -5.82 -4.44 -1.53
C CYS A 208 -7.18 -3.74 -1.70
N SER A 209 -7.39 -3.14 -2.85
CA SER A 209 -8.63 -2.45 -3.20
C SER A 209 -9.79 -3.39 -3.49
N ASP A 210 -9.53 -4.63 -3.94
CA ASP A 210 -10.52 -5.65 -4.29
C ASP A 210 -11.63 -5.09 -5.21
N ASP A 211 -12.91 -5.21 -4.82
CA ASP A 211 -14.07 -4.71 -5.53
C ASP A 211 -14.25 -3.17 -5.51
N PHE A 212 -13.31 -2.47 -4.90
CA PHE A 212 -13.32 -1.03 -4.84
C PHE A 212 -12.74 -0.37 -6.10
N ASP A 213 -11.75 -0.97 -6.74
CA ASP A 213 -11.10 -0.47 -7.94
C ASP A 213 -11.58 -1.27 -9.16
N GLU A 214 -12.44 -0.67 -9.98
CA GLU A 214 -12.98 -1.26 -11.23
C GLU A 214 -12.18 -0.85 -12.46
N GLY A 215 -11.16 -0.01 -12.31
CA GLY A 215 -10.35 0.47 -13.43
C GLY A 215 -9.43 -0.61 -14.02
N VAL A 216 -9.32 -0.64 -15.34
CA VAL A 216 -8.36 -1.51 -16.03
C VAL A 216 -6.96 -0.86 -16.03
N GLY A 217 -6.80 0.30 -16.61
CA GLY A 217 -5.55 1.09 -16.61
C GLY A 217 -5.47 2.01 -15.39
N ASP A 218 -6.32 3.01 -15.31
CA ASP A 218 -6.36 3.97 -14.20
C ASP A 218 -7.22 3.48 -13.04
N PHE A 219 -6.98 4.06 -11.85
CA PHE A 219 -7.81 3.82 -10.68
C PHE A 219 -9.20 4.41 -10.88
N ILE A 220 -10.24 3.58 -10.77
CA ILE A 220 -11.66 3.99 -10.85
C ILE A 220 -12.43 3.37 -9.69
N PRO A 221 -12.84 4.15 -8.68
CA PRO A 221 -13.62 3.61 -7.57
C PRO A 221 -15.02 3.20 -8.00
N ALA A 222 -15.44 2.02 -7.59
CA ALA A 222 -16.79 1.50 -7.87
C ALA A 222 -17.90 2.47 -7.40
N PRO A 223 -18.99 2.65 -8.16
CA PRO A 223 -20.03 3.65 -7.91
C PRO A 223 -20.64 3.61 -6.51
N LYS A 224 -20.75 2.44 -5.91
CA LYS A 224 -21.28 2.26 -4.54
C LYS A 224 -20.45 2.97 -3.46
N TYR A 225 -19.20 3.31 -3.75
CA TYR A 225 -18.29 4.01 -2.83
C TYR A 225 -18.21 5.52 -3.05
N TRP A 226 -18.77 6.07 -4.13
CA TRP A 226 -18.67 7.50 -4.44
C TRP A 226 -19.11 8.40 -3.28
N GLN A 227 -20.20 8.05 -2.60
CA GLN A 227 -20.74 8.77 -1.43
C GLN A 227 -19.76 8.88 -0.24
N TYR A 228 -18.64 8.16 -0.27
CA TYR A 228 -17.63 8.14 0.80
C TYR A 228 -16.41 9.02 0.49
N GLY A 229 -16.62 10.10 -0.28
CA GLY A 229 -15.60 11.10 -0.60
C GLY A 229 -14.91 10.86 -1.93
N TRP A 230 -15.55 10.11 -2.85
CA TRP A 230 -15.04 9.78 -4.18
C TRP A 230 -15.92 10.36 -5.30
N GLU A 231 -16.68 11.42 -4.98
CA GLU A 231 -17.63 12.04 -5.89
C GLU A 231 -17.01 12.61 -7.16
N GLU A 232 -15.73 12.99 -7.13
CA GLU A 232 -14.98 13.47 -8.31
C GLU A 232 -14.86 12.44 -9.44
N PHE A 233 -15.12 11.16 -9.17
CA PHE A 233 -15.13 10.09 -10.16
C PHE A 233 -16.53 9.83 -10.77
N ARG A 234 -17.53 10.63 -10.45
CA ARG A 234 -18.82 10.62 -11.15
C ARG A 234 -18.65 11.33 -12.49
N TYR A 235 -18.72 10.56 -13.54
CA TYR A 235 -18.77 11.07 -14.92
C TYR A 235 -20.23 11.17 -15.39
#